data_fcdc64907f6de81ea2aa630f8bdb9374
#
_entry.id   fcdc64907f6de81ea2aa630f8bdb9374
#
_cell.length_a   1.000
_cell.length_b   1.000
_cell.length_c   1.000
_cell.angle_alpha   90.00
_cell.angle_beta   90.00
_cell.angle_gamma   90.00
#
_symmetry.space_group_name_H-M   'P 1'
#
loop_
_entity.id
_entity.type
_entity.pdbx_description
1 polymer ?
#
loop_
_entity_poly.entity_id
_entity_poly.type
_entity_poly.pdbx_seq_one_letter_code
_entity_poly.pdbx_strand_id
1 'polypeptide(L)'
;MKTINHKEIEKFSRMAEEWWDPKGKFKPLHKFNPSRIQYIKTGVINHFKITSFKTPFSNLSLLDIGCGGGLLSEPMSRLGANVTAIDASKKNIEIAKLHLKKSELKINYINTSPEKLNDKKKYDIILNMEIVEHISNLEYFIKC
;
A
#
# COMPACT_ATOMS: atom_id res chain seq x y z
N MET A 1 12.77 -9.94 16.43
CA MET A 1 12.78 -8.46 16.31
C MET A 1 11.42 -8.00 15.81
N LYS A 2 11.05 -6.74 16.01
CA LYS A 2 9.79 -6.18 15.55
C LYS A 2 10.07 -4.94 14.71
N THR A 3 9.37 -4.79 13.59
CA THR A 3 9.42 -3.58 12.76
C THR A 3 8.45 -2.51 13.25
N ILE A 4 7.47 -2.91 14.04
CA ILE A 4 6.33 -2.12 14.48
C ILE A 4 6.71 -1.11 15.56
N ASN A 5 6.36 0.17 15.36
CA ASN A 5 6.28 1.19 16.38
C ASN A 5 4.83 1.37 16.85
N HIS A 6 4.50 0.91 18.06
CA HIS A 6 3.13 0.94 18.58
C HIS A 6 2.55 2.35 18.70
N LYS A 7 3.36 3.36 19.03
CA LYS A 7 2.90 4.77 19.11
C LYS A 7 2.47 5.30 17.75
N GLU A 8 3.20 4.96 16.70
CA GLU A 8 2.83 5.33 15.33
C GLU A 8 1.55 4.63 14.88
N ILE A 9 1.38 3.34 15.21
CA ILE A 9 0.13 2.62 14.91
C ILE A 9 -1.07 3.27 15.57
N GLU A 10 -0.97 3.64 16.85
CA GLU A 10 -2.05 4.33 17.57
C GLU A 10 -2.39 5.68 16.96
N LYS A 11 -1.36 6.44 16.55
CA LYS A 11 -1.52 7.73 15.87
C LYS A 11 -2.31 7.58 14.57
N PHE A 12 -1.88 6.67 13.67
CA PHE A 12 -2.55 6.44 12.40
C PHE A 12 -3.94 5.83 12.59
N SER A 13 -4.14 4.97 13.58
CA SER A 13 -5.46 4.41 13.90
C SER A 13 -6.47 5.47 14.32
N ARG A 14 -6.03 6.49 15.07
CA ARG A 14 -6.91 7.61 15.45
C ARG A 14 -7.36 8.46 14.25
N MET A 15 -6.57 8.49 13.18
CA MET A 15 -6.85 9.28 11.98
C MET A 15 -7.50 8.44 10.87
N ALA A 16 -7.70 7.14 11.07
CA ALA A 16 -8.06 6.21 9.99
C ALA A 16 -9.35 6.57 9.24
N GLU A 17 -10.32 7.16 9.94
CA GLU A 17 -11.59 7.57 9.33
C GLU A 17 -11.44 8.71 8.30
N GLU A 18 -10.33 9.47 8.37
CA GLU A 18 -10.04 10.58 7.47
C GLU A 18 -9.25 10.18 6.21
N TRP A 19 -8.86 8.88 6.07
CA TRP A 19 -8.01 8.44 4.94
C TRP A 19 -8.53 8.87 3.57
N TRP A 20 -9.82 8.88 3.38
CA TRP A 20 -10.45 9.20 2.10
C TRP A 20 -11.06 10.61 2.04
N ASP A 21 -10.82 11.42 3.07
CA ASP A 21 -11.17 12.85 3.04
C ASP A 21 -10.01 13.67 2.44
N PRO A 22 -10.17 14.20 1.20
CA PRO A 22 -9.12 14.99 0.54
C PRO A 22 -8.87 16.35 1.20
N LYS A 23 -9.72 16.76 2.14
CA LYS A 23 -9.58 18.00 2.92
C LYS A 23 -9.12 17.74 4.35
N GLY A 24 -9.09 16.48 4.80
CA GLY A 24 -8.70 16.04 6.13
C GLY A 24 -7.19 16.00 6.34
N LYS A 25 -6.77 15.26 7.36
CA LYS A 25 -5.36 15.14 7.79
C LYS A 25 -4.46 14.52 6.72
N PHE A 26 -5.02 13.69 5.81
CA PHE A 26 -4.30 13.07 4.72
C PHE A 26 -4.32 13.87 3.41
N LYS A 27 -4.78 15.13 3.45
CA LYS A 27 -4.74 16.04 2.29
C LYS A 27 -3.40 16.07 1.56
N PRO A 28 -2.23 16.13 2.24
CA PRO A 28 -0.94 16.09 1.55
C PRO A 28 -0.76 14.82 0.72
N LEU A 29 -1.14 13.66 1.23
CA LEU A 29 -1.05 12.39 0.52
C LEU A 29 -1.94 12.37 -0.73
N HIS A 30 -3.18 12.87 -0.63
CA HIS A 30 -4.07 13.02 -1.77
C HIS A 30 -3.47 13.91 -2.84
N LYS A 31 -2.86 15.04 -2.44
CA LYS A 31 -2.24 15.98 -3.37
C LYS A 31 -1.04 15.38 -4.11
N PHE A 32 -0.24 14.57 -3.44
CA PHE A 32 0.96 13.94 -4.04
C PHE A 32 0.65 12.63 -4.76
N ASN A 33 -0.49 12.02 -4.52
CA ASN A 33 -0.81 10.69 -5.03
C ASN A 33 -0.73 10.57 -6.56
N PRO A 34 -1.22 11.54 -7.38
CA PRO A 34 -1.07 11.46 -8.82
C PRO A 34 0.38 11.34 -9.29
N SER A 35 1.30 12.10 -8.67
CA SER A 35 2.73 12.04 -8.97
C SER A 35 3.36 10.71 -8.56
N ARG A 36 2.97 10.17 -7.41
CA ARG A 36 3.41 8.83 -6.95
C ARG A 36 2.97 7.74 -7.91
N ILE A 37 1.69 7.74 -8.28
CA ILE A 37 1.12 6.78 -9.23
C ILE A 37 1.86 6.85 -10.56
N GLN A 38 2.09 8.06 -11.08
CA GLN A 38 2.82 8.24 -12.35
C GLN A 38 4.27 7.74 -12.26
N TYR A 39 4.97 8.02 -11.16
CA TYR A 39 6.34 7.54 -10.93
C TYR A 39 6.40 6.02 -10.91
N ILE A 40 5.53 5.37 -10.11
CA ILE A 40 5.45 3.91 -10.01
C ILE A 40 5.12 3.32 -11.39
N LYS A 41 4.10 3.85 -12.06
CA LYS A 41 3.66 3.40 -13.38
C LYS A 41 4.80 3.44 -14.39
N THR A 42 5.50 4.56 -14.47
CA THR A 42 6.63 4.73 -15.41
C THR A 42 7.76 3.77 -15.10
N GLY A 43 8.14 3.65 -13.83
CA GLY A 43 9.20 2.73 -13.40
C GLY A 43 8.89 1.27 -13.73
N VAL A 44 7.67 0.81 -13.45
CA VAL A 44 7.23 -0.56 -13.73
C VAL A 44 7.17 -0.83 -15.23
N ILE A 45 6.58 0.08 -16.01
CA ILE A 45 6.50 -0.06 -17.48
C ILE A 45 7.90 -0.19 -18.07
N ASN A 46 8.84 0.66 -17.66
CA ASN A 46 10.21 0.64 -18.18
C ASN A 46 10.96 -0.63 -17.76
N HIS A 47 10.82 -1.04 -16.50
CA HIS A 47 11.51 -2.22 -15.97
C HIS A 47 11.06 -3.51 -16.66
N PHE A 48 9.76 -3.71 -16.77
CA PHE A 48 9.16 -4.91 -17.38
C PHE A 48 8.98 -4.79 -18.90
N LYS A 49 9.37 -3.67 -19.52
CA LYS A 49 9.23 -3.41 -20.96
C LYS A 49 7.80 -3.61 -21.47
N ILE A 50 6.85 -3.07 -20.70
CA ILE A 50 5.41 -3.25 -20.96
C ILE A 50 5.00 -2.42 -22.18
N THR A 51 4.30 -3.04 -23.13
CA THR A 51 3.80 -2.39 -24.35
C THR A 51 2.31 -2.13 -24.35
N SER A 52 1.54 -2.78 -23.43
CA SER A 52 0.11 -2.57 -23.27
C SER A 52 -0.14 -1.47 -22.23
N PHE A 53 -0.91 -0.44 -22.59
CA PHE A 53 -1.13 0.73 -21.72
C PHE A 53 -2.51 0.78 -21.04
N LYS A 54 -3.45 -0.07 -21.42
CA LYS A 54 -4.80 -0.08 -20.84
C LYS A 54 -4.79 -0.59 -19.40
N THR A 55 -4.16 -1.76 -19.19
CA THR A 55 -3.93 -2.37 -17.87
C THR A 55 -2.47 -2.82 -17.76
N PRO A 56 -1.53 -1.86 -17.62
CA PRO A 56 -0.10 -2.15 -17.76
C PRO A 56 0.44 -3.11 -16.71
N PHE A 57 -0.26 -3.28 -15.58
CA PHE A 57 0.18 -4.15 -14.49
C PHE A 57 -0.51 -5.53 -14.51
N SER A 58 -1.22 -5.86 -15.58
CA SER A 58 -1.83 -7.18 -15.72
C SER A 58 -0.79 -8.29 -15.56
N ASN A 59 -1.14 -9.31 -14.80
CA ASN A 59 -0.30 -10.45 -14.43
C ASN A 59 0.91 -10.12 -13.52
N LEU A 60 1.05 -8.89 -13.03
CA LEU A 60 2.04 -8.55 -12.02
C LEU A 60 1.44 -8.66 -10.62
N SER A 61 2.20 -9.26 -9.70
CA SER A 61 1.89 -9.32 -8.28
C SER A 61 2.52 -8.13 -7.57
N LEU A 62 1.74 -7.46 -6.71
CA LEU A 62 2.19 -6.29 -5.98
C LEU A 62 1.91 -6.44 -4.49
N LEU A 63 2.92 -6.15 -3.67
CA LEU A 63 2.80 -6.00 -2.21
C LEU A 63 2.91 -4.52 -1.85
N ASP A 64 1.87 -4.00 -1.19
CA ASP A 64 1.85 -2.63 -0.64
C ASP A 64 2.01 -2.70 0.87
N ILE A 65 3.18 -2.30 1.38
CA ILE A 65 3.55 -2.36 2.79
C ILE A 65 3.24 -1.02 3.46
N GLY A 66 2.44 -1.05 4.54
CA GLY A 66 1.95 0.17 5.19
C GLY A 66 0.89 0.87 4.35
N CYS A 67 -0.04 0.09 3.80
CA CYS A 67 -1.01 0.57 2.81
C CYS A 67 -2.01 1.62 3.34
N GLY A 68 -2.09 1.81 4.66
CA GLY A 68 -3.04 2.74 5.28
C GLY A 68 -4.48 2.44 4.85
N GLY A 69 -5.19 3.47 4.41
CA GLY A 69 -6.56 3.35 3.89
C GLY A 69 -6.67 2.87 2.43
N GLY A 70 -5.55 2.51 1.78
CA GLY A 70 -5.55 1.97 0.42
C GLY A 70 -5.37 3.00 -0.70
N LEU A 71 -4.87 4.21 -0.39
CA LEU A 71 -4.71 5.31 -1.37
C LEU A 71 -3.81 4.95 -2.56
N LEU A 72 -2.84 4.06 -2.41
CA LEU A 72 -2.01 3.53 -3.50
C LEU A 72 -2.49 2.15 -3.97
N SER A 73 -2.93 1.30 -3.05
CA SER A 73 -3.38 -0.06 -3.37
C SER A 73 -4.49 -0.07 -4.43
N GLU A 74 -5.49 0.82 -4.30
CA GLU A 74 -6.60 0.87 -5.27
C GLU A 74 -6.17 1.35 -6.67
N PRO A 75 -5.39 2.44 -6.84
CA PRO A 75 -4.84 2.80 -8.14
C PRO A 75 -3.99 1.71 -8.79
N MET A 76 -3.18 0.98 -8.02
CA MET A 76 -2.37 -0.13 -8.54
C MET A 76 -3.27 -1.27 -9.04
N SER A 77 -4.34 -1.58 -8.32
CA SER A 77 -5.34 -2.56 -8.75
C SER A 77 -6.07 -2.10 -10.03
N ARG A 78 -6.39 -0.81 -10.16
CA ARG A 78 -6.96 -0.24 -11.41
C ARG A 78 -6.02 -0.35 -12.59
N LEU A 79 -4.70 -0.29 -12.36
CA LEU A 79 -3.69 -0.53 -13.39
C LEU A 79 -3.54 -2.02 -13.75
N GLY A 80 -4.24 -2.91 -13.06
CA GLY A 80 -4.30 -4.34 -13.36
C GLY A 80 -3.46 -5.24 -12.44
N ALA A 81 -2.76 -4.68 -11.45
CA ALA A 81 -1.96 -5.47 -10.52
C ALA A 81 -2.82 -6.39 -9.65
N ASN A 82 -2.29 -7.57 -9.35
CA ASN A 82 -2.81 -8.45 -8.30
C ASN A 82 -2.24 -7.99 -6.95
N VAL A 83 -3.00 -7.19 -6.23
CA VAL A 83 -2.54 -6.46 -5.05
C VAL A 83 -2.80 -7.24 -3.76
N THR A 84 -1.74 -7.45 -2.98
CA THR A 84 -1.78 -7.74 -1.54
C THR A 84 -1.32 -6.49 -0.81
N ALA A 85 -2.08 -6.02 0.17
CA ALA A 85 -1.80 -4.81 0.91
C ALA A 85 -1.83 -5.07 2.40
N ILE A 86 -0.78 -4.68 3.11
CA ILE A 86 -0.63 -4.93 4.53
C ILE A 86 -0.47 -3.65 5.33
N ASP A 87 -1.06 -3.64 6.52
CA ASP A 87 -0.88 -2.56 7.49
C ASP A 87 -0.96 -3.12 8.92
N ALA A 88 -0.14 -2.59 9.82
CA ALA A 88 -0.10 -3.00 11.22
C ALA A 88 -1.31 -2.47 12.02
N SER A 89 -1.96 -1.40 11.54
CA SER A 89 -3.18 -0.87 12.12
C SER A 89 -4.41 -1.61 11.60
N LYS A 90 -5.09 -2.33 12.49
CA LYS A 90 -6.36 -2.99 12.18
C LYS A 90 -7.39 -1.99 11.65
N LYS A 91 -7.46 -0.79 12.24
CA LYS A 91 -8.42 0.24 11.86
C LYS A 91 -8.17 0.76 10.43
N ASN A 92 -6.90 0.93 10.01
CA ASN A 92 -6.57 1.27 8.64
C ASN A 92 -7.09 0.21 7.66
N ILE A 93 -6.86 -1.07 7.95
CA ILE A 93 -7.34 -2.18 7.13
C ILE A 93 -8.87 -2.23 7.06
N GLU A 94 -9.56 -1.97 8.16
CA GLU A 94 -11.04 -1.91 8.18
C GLU A 94 -11.56 -0.80 7.26
N ILE A 95 -10.95 0.40 7.32
CA ILE A 95 -11.29 1.53 6.45
C ILE A 95 -10.98 1.23 4.97
N ALA A 96 -9.81 0.65 4.69
CA ALA A 96 -9.44 0.24 3.33
C ALA A 96 -10.47 -0.76 2.75
N LYS A 97 -10.85 -1.77 3.52
CA LYS A 97 -11.88 -2.75 3.13
C LYS A 97 -13.25 -2.11 2.93
N LEU A 98 -13.62 -1.15 3.80
CA LEU A 98 -14.88 -0.43 3.67
C LEU A 98 -14.93 0.40 2.40
N HIS A 99 -13.84 1.11 2.07
CA HIS A 99 -13.76 1.90 0.85
C HIS A 99 -13.77 1.00 -0.40
N LEU A 100 -13.05 -0.12 -0.36
CA LEU A 100 -13.00 -1.10 -1.44
C LEU A 100 -14.39 -1.62 -1.85
N LYS A 101 -15.33 -1.74 -0.90
CA LYS A 101 -16.72 -2.17 -1.18
C LYS A 101 -17.48 -1.23 -2.13
N LYS A 102 -17.01 0.01 -2.29
CA LYS A 102 -17.59 1.00 -3.21
C LYS A 102 -17.08 0.85 -4.65
N SER A 103 -16.18 -0.08 -4.89
CA SER A 103 -15.56 -0.33 -6.18
C SER A 103 -15.65 -1.81 -6.55
N GLU A 104 -15.42 -2.14 -7.83
CA GLU A 104 -15.34 -3.53 -8.32
C GLU A 104 -13.92 -4.12 -8.23
N LEU A 105 -13.01 -3.43 -7.54
CA LEU A 105 -11.62 -3.85 -7.41
C LEU A 105 -11.49 -5.06 -6.47
N LYS A 106 -10.43 -5.85 -6.72
CA LYS A 106 -10.08 -6.99 -5.87
C LYS A 106 -8.70 -6.74 -5.27
N ILE A 107 -8.65 -6.54 -3.97
CA ILE A 107 -7.42 -6.31 -3.20
C ILE A 107 -7.45 -7.18 -1.95
N ASN A 108 -6.35 -7.88 -1.67
CA ASN A 108 -6.19 -8.67 -0.46
C ASN A 108 -5.61 -7.81 0.65
N TYR A 109 -6.46 -7.21 1.48
CA TYR A 109 -6.05 -6.42 2.65
C TYR A 109 -5.85 -7.30 3.88
N ILE A 110 -4.65 -7.29 4.48
CA ILE A 110 -4.25 -8.10 5.63
C ILE A 110 -3.73 -7.21 6.76
N ASN A 111 -4.27 -7.35 7.96
CA ASN A 111 -3.72 -6.71 9.15
C ASN A 111 -2.52 -7.51 9.65
N THR A 112 -1.33 -7.11 9.25
CA THR A 112 -0.08 -7.76 9.62
C THR A 112 1.11 -6.81 9.43
N SER A 113 2.30 -7.26 9.80
CA SER A 113 3.57 -6.60 9.52
C SER A 113 4.44 -7.49 8.61
N PRO A 114 5.46 -6.94 7.94
CA PRO A 114 6.31 -7.73 7.02
C PRO A 114 6.88 -8.99 7.64
N GLU A 115 7.41 -8.90 8.86
CA GLU A 115 8.01 -10.04 9.58
C GLU A 115 7.00 -11.14 9.98
N LYS A 116 5.72 -10.82 9.94
CA LYS A 116 4.63 -11.76 10.26
C LYS A 116 3.85 -12.21 9.04
N LEU A 117 4.14 -11.63 7.89
CA LEU A 117 3.53 -12.05 6.64
C LEU A 117 4.02 -13.46 6.32
N ASN A 118 3.22 -14.46 6.71
CA ASN A 118 3.52 -15.87 6.46
C ASN A 118 3.15 -16.24 5.00
N ASP A 119 3.78 -15.54 4.08
CA ASP A 119 3.58 -15.71 2.65
C ASP A 119 4.94 -16.02 2.00
N LYS A 120 5.10 -17.23 1.47
CA LYS A 120 6.27 -17.62 0.69
C LYS A 120 6.24 -17.07 -0.73
N LYS A 121 5.23 -16.29 -1.04
CA LYS A 121 5.04 -15.69 -2.37
C LYS A 121 6.10 -14.63 -2.62
N LYS A 122 6.66 -14.65 -3.81
CA LYS A 122 7.48 -13.55 -4.32
C LYS A 122 6.58 -12.58 -5.07
N TYR A 123 6.86 -11.30 -4.90
CA TYR A 123 6.13 -10.23 -5.56
C TYR A 123 6.98 -9.58 -6.65
N ASP A 124 6.36 -9.23 -7.76
CA ASP A 124 7.04 -8.52 -8.86
C ASP A 124 7.30 -7.06 -8.50
N ILE A 125 6.41 -6.47 -7.69
CA ILE A 125 6.47 -5.08 -7.24
C ILE A 125 6.27 -5.04 -5.74
N ILE A 126 7.13 -4.30 -5.02
CA ILE A 126 6.96 -4.01 -3.59
C ILE A 126 6.94 -2.50 -3.42
N LEU A 127 5.87 -1.99 -2.81
CA LEU A 127 5.73 -0.60 -2.41
C LEU A 127 5.95 -0.48 -0.89
N ASN A 128 6.73 0.50 -0.48
CA ASN A 128 6.94 0.89 0.92
C ASN A 128 6.97 2.42 1.03
N MET A 129 5.94 3.05 0.47
CA MET A 129 5.83 4.50 0.36
C MET A 129 5.41 5.14 1.67
N GLU A 130 6.18 6.14 2.15
CA GLU A 130 5.92 6.87 3.41
C GLU A 130 5.83 5.92 4.62
N ILE A 131 6.71 4.91 4.69
CA ILE A 131 6.70 3.91 5.75
C ILE A 131 8.04 3.79 6.47
N VAL A 132 9.16 3.94 5.77
CA VAL A 132 10.50 3.66 6.32
C VAL A 132 10.86 4.58 7.50
N GLU A 133 10.37 5.81 7.52
CA GLU A 133 10.55 6.79 8.60
C GLU A 133 9.80 6.41 9.89
N HIS A 134 8.84 5.50 9.81
CA HIS A 134 8.04 5.02 10.93
C HIS A 134 8.50 3.66 11.48
N ILE A 135 9.52 3.06 10.86
CA ILE A 135 10.02 1.73 11.21
C ILE A 135 11.02 1.81 12.36
N SER A 136 10.82 1.02 13.40
CA SER A 136 11.70 0.97 14.57
C SER A 136 13.04 0.27 14.31
N ASN A 137 13.10 -0.65 13.36
CA ASN A 137 14.32 -1.36 12.95
C ASN A 137 14.34 -1.52 11.42
N LEU A 138 14.91 -0.52 10.75
CA LEU A 138 14.93 -0.44 9.29
C LEU A 138 15.76 -1.56 8.66
N GLU A 139 16.90 -1.90 9.25
CA GLU A 139 17.78 -2.97 8.73
C GLU A 139 17.06 -4.33 8.71
N TYR A 140 16.34 -4.64 9.79
CA TYR A 140 15.53 -5.86 9.86
C TYR A 140 14.35 -5.83 8.89
N PHE A 141 13.69 -4.68 8.77
CA PHE A 141 12.59 -4.49 7.82
C PHE A 141 12.99 -4.77 6.37
N ILE A 142 14.18 -4.29 5.95
CA ILE A 142 14.68 -4.51 4.58
C ILE A 142 15.01 -5.98 4.33
N LYS A 143 15.31 -6.76 5.37
CA LYS A 143 15.62 -8.19 5.27
C LYS A 143 14.38 -9.09 5.28
N CYS A 144 13.21 -8.56 5.66
CA CYS A 144 11.95 -9.30 5.63
C CYS A 144 11.42 -9.48 4.22
#